data_443b78a8ba17609ce2514c6753e472cb
#
_entry.id   443b78a8ba17609ce2514c6753e472cb
#
_cell.length_a   1.000
_cell.length_b   1.000
_cell.length_c   1.000
_cell.angle_alpha   90.00
_cell.angle_beta   90.00
_cell.angle_gamma   90.00
#
_symmetry.space_group_name_H-M   'P 1'
#
loop_
_entity.id
_entity.type
_entity.pdbx_description
1 polymer ?
#
loop_
_entity_poly.entity_id
_entity_poly.type
_entity_poly.pdbx_seq_one_letter_code
_entity_poly.pdbx_strand_id
1 'polypeptide(L)'
;MPLSSDTLRRTLVAWLYAVAGAHVLGSLVFTWAGFAGLLDGYLTTLEQAFWTDAVPAAARTQQVWWMALFGATLQTYSVYMLALVHLGNRLKSAMPWGWLIAGLLLWAPQDIWISARGGVWSHVWLDMAALLALLPPLIWLYRHDRCAAAADVSRGRSHV
;
A
#
# COMPACT_ATOMS: atom_id res chain seq x y z
N MET A 1 13.24 25.40 -11.41
CA MET A 1 12.00 26.09 -11.01
C MET A 1 11.28 25.19 -10.01
N PRO A 2 10.91 25.66 -8.81
CA PRO A 2 10.09 24.89 -7.91
C PRO A 2 8.69 24.67 -8.53
N LEU A 3 8.18 23.45 -8.43
CA LEU A 3 6.82 23.13 -8.87
C LEU A 3 5.81 23.94 -8.06
N SER A 4 4.74 24.44 -8.69
CA SER A 4 3.66 25.06 -7.93
C SER A 4 3.02 24.01 -7.02
N SER A 5 2.47 24.43 -5.86
CA SER A 5 1.83 23.51 -4.91
C SER A 5 0.70 22.69 -5.56
N ASP A 6 -0.03 23.28 -6.49
CA ASP A 6 -1.11 22.61 -7.23
C ASP A 6 -0.57 21.55 -8.22
N THR A 7 0.57 21.84 -8.87
CA THR A 7 1.21 20.88 -9.75
C THR A 7 1.73 19.68 -8.95
N LEU A 8 2.39 19.94 -7.82
CA LEU A 8 2.87 18.88 -6.94
C LEU A 8 1.71 18.02 -6.42
N ARG A 9 0.61 18.67 -5.96
CA ARG A 9 -0.58 17.94 -5.52
C ARG A 9 -1.12 16.99 -6.59
N ARG A 10 -1.27 17.47 -7.83
CA ARG A 10 -1.75 16.65 -8.95
C ARG A 10 -0.81 15.48 -9.23
N THR A 11 0.49 15.70 -9.21
CA THR A 11 1.49 14.65 -9.42
C THR A 11 1.42 13.58 -8.33
N LEU A 12 1.34 13.98 -7.06
CA LEU A 12 1.25 13.03 -5.94
C LEU A 12 -0.06 12.23 -5.95
N VAL A 13 -1.17 12.85 -6.32
CA VAL A 13 -2.45 12.14 -6.49
C VAL A 13 -2.37 11.14 -7.65
N ALA A 14 -1.79 11.54 -8.79
CA ALA A 14 -1.59 10.62 -9.92
C ALA A 14 -0.68 9.44 -9.53
N TRP A 15 0.38 9.69 -8.76
CA TRP A 15 1.23 8.66 -8.19
C TRP A 15 0.43 7.67 -7.33
N LEU A 16 -0.41 8.16 -6.41
CA LEU A 16 -1.23 7.28 -5.56
C LEU A 16 -2.24 6.46 -6.35
N TYR A 17 -2.82 7.01 -7.44
CA TYR A 17 -3.66 6.22 -8.34
C TYR A 17 -2.85 5.12 -9.05
N ALA A 18 -1.64 5.44 -9.51
CA ALA A 18 -0.77 4.45 -10.15
C ALA A 18 -0.40 3.32 -9.18
N VAL A 19 -0.05 3.67 -7.93
CA VAL A 19 0.25 2.68 -6.89
C VAL A 19 -0.98 1.84 -6.54
N ALA A 20 -2.16 2.44 -6.37
CA ALA A 20 -3.39 1.69 -6.12
C ALA A 20 -3.74 0.75 -7.28
N GLY A 21 -3.56 1.19 -8.54
CA GLY A 21 -3.69 0.34 -9.71
C GLY A 21 -2.69 -0.83 -9.72
N ALA A 22 -1.44 -0.57 -9.36
CA ALA A 22 -0.43 -1.61 -9.23
C ALA A 22 -0.79 -2.64 -8.14
N HIS A 23 -1.39 -2.21 -7.02
CA HIS A 23 -1.91 -3.11 -5.99
C HIS A 23 -3.05 -4.00 -6.52
N VAL A 24 -3.98 -3.46 -7.32
CA VAL A 24 -5.02 -4.27 -7.97
C VAL A 24 -4.39 -5.34 -8.87
N LEU A 25 -3.44 -4.95 -9.74
CA LEU A 25 -2.78 -5.90 -10.64
C LEU A 25 -1.97 -6.94 -9.87
N GLY A 26 -1.18 -6.50 -8.89
CA GLY A 26 -0.41 -7.40 -8.02
C GLY A 26 -1.28 -8.39 -7.27
N SER A 27 -2.42 -7.92 -6.75
CA SER A 27 -3.38 -8.78 -6.04
C SER A 27 -3.99 -9.86 -6.95
N LEU A 28 -4.26 -9.53 -8.21
CA LEU A 28 -4.70 -10.52 -9.20
C LEU A 28 -3.61 -11.54 -9.50
N VAL A 29 -2.36 -11.10 -9.61
CA VAL A 29 -1.21 -12.00 -9.78
C VAL A 29 -1.09 -12.95 -8.59
N PHE A 30 -1.13 -12.45 -7.35
CA PHE A 30 -1.07 -13.29 -6.15
C PHE A 30 -2.23 -14.30 -6.07
N THR A 31 -3.42 -13.90 -6.51
CA THR A 31 -4.59 -14.80 -6.50
C THR A 31 -4.45 -15.96 -7.48
N TRP A 32 -3.91 -15.73 -8.66
CA TRP A 32 -4.02 -16.68 -9.76
C TRP A 32 -2.69 -17.28 -10.24
N ALA A 33 -1.60 -16.54 -10.17
CA ALA A 33 -0.32 -16.94 -10.74
C ALA A 33 0.36 -18.10 -10.01
N GLY A 34 0.05 -18.30 -8.72
CA GLY A 34 0.54 -19.44 -7.94
C GLY A 34 0.07 -20.78 -8.49
N PHE A 35 -1.18 -20.87 -8.97
CA PHE A 35 -1.74 -22.09 -9.58
C PHE A 35 -1.09 -22.42 -10.93
N ALA A 36 -0.52 -21.43 -11.61
CA ALA A 36 0.21 -21.59 -12.88
C ALA A 36 1.72 -21.77 -12.70
N GLY A 37 2.22 -21.84 -11.47
CA GLY A 37 3.64 -21.98 -11.17
C GLY A 37 4.48 -20.71 -11.42
N LEU A 38 3.86 -19.58 -11.77
CA LEU A 38 4.56 -18.32 -12.08
C LEU A 38 5.25 -17.70 -10.87
N LEU A 39 4.87 -18.11 -9.66
CA LEU A 39 5.42 -17.61 -8.40
C LEU A 39 6.33 -18.63 -7.70
N ASP A 40 6.72 -19.72 -8.40
CA ASP A 40 7.54 -20.78 -7.81
C ASP A 40 8.88 -20.28 -7.27
N GLY A 41 9.55 -19.37 -7.96
CA GLY A 41 10.79 -18.76 -7.47
C GLY A 41 10.60 -18.00 -6.16
N TYR A 42 9.52 -17.25 -6.03
CA TYR A 42 9.18 -16.54 -4.80
C TYR A 42 8.85 -17.53 -3.67
N LEU A 43 8.02 -18.53 -3.95
CA LEU A 43 7.66 -19.57 -2.97
C LEU A 43 8.88 -20.36 -2.50
N THR A 44 9.81 -20.69 -3.40
CA THR A 44 11.08 -21.33 -3.03
C THR A 44 11.91 -20.46 -2.09
N THR A 45 11.93 -19.16 -2.29
CA THR A 45 12.62 -18.23 -1.36
C THR A 45 11.99 -18.24 0.03
N LEU A 46 10.65 -18.30 0.11
CA LEU A 46 9.94 -18.46 1.39
C LEU A 46 10.25 -19.81 2.03
N GLU A 47 10.22 -20.89 1.26
CA GLU A 47 10.52 -22.21 1.74
C GLU A 47 11.91 -22.31 2.38
N GLN A 48 12.92 -21.71 1.76
CA GLN A 48 14.30 -21.67 2.28
C GLN A 48 14.42 -20.93 3.63
N ALA A 49 13.50 -20.01 3.95
CA ALA A 49 13.48 -19.33 5.25
C ALA A 49 12.91 -20.22 6.37
N PHE A 50 12.07 -21.22 6.03
CA PHE A 50 11.35 -22.03 7.03
C PHE A 50 11.83 -23.48 7.12
N TRP A 51 12.45 -24.03 6.07
CA TRP A 51 12.91 -25.42 6.03
C TRP A 51 14.39 -25.50 5.69
N THR A 52 15.15 -26.18 6.52
CA THR A 52 16.58 -26.48 6.30
C THR A 52 16.77 -27.73 5.43
N ASP A 53 15.77 -28.62 5.40
CA ASP A 53 15.75 -29.87 4.66
C ASP A 53 14.72 -29.83 3.51
N ALA A 54 14.45 -30.98 2.91
CA ALA A 54 13.47 -31.10 1.84
C ALA A 54 12.07 -30.64 2.29
N VAL A 55 11.50 -29.71 1.54
CA VAL A 55 10.17 -29.17 1.81
C VAL A 55 9.12 -30.27 1.61
N PRO A 56 8.18 -30.45 2.57
CA PRO A 56 7.09 -31.42 2.37
C PRO A 56 6.26 -31.07 1.13
N ALA A 57 5.91 -32.09 0.32
CA ALA A 57 5.16 -31.86 -0.92
C ALA A 57 3.82 -31.12 -0.70
N ALA A 58 3.17 -31.35 0.43
CA ALA A 58 1.92 -30.66 0.79
C ALA A 58 2.12 -29.17 1.13
N ALA A 59 3.32 -28.74 1.51
CA ALA A 59 3.58 -27.36 1.91
C ALA A 59 3.38 -26.40 0.73
N ARG A 60 3.86 -26.72 -0.47
CA ARG A 60 3.68 -25.91 -1.66
C ARG A 60 2.21 -25.69 -1.99
N THR A 61 1.37 -26.73 -1.92
CA THR A 61 -0.07 -26.62 -2.15
C THR A 61 -0.72 -25.69 -1.14
N GLN A 62 -0.34 -25.80 0.13
CA GLN A 62 -0.86 -24.93 1.19
C GLN A 62 -0.41 -23.49 1.01
N GLN A 63 0.86 -23.25 0.63
CA GLN A 63 1.38 -21.91 0.36
C GLN A 63 0.63 -21.24 -0.79
N VAL A 64 0.42 -21.93 -1.90
CA VAL A 64 -0.35 -21.42 -3.05
C VAL A 64 -1.77 -21.06 -2.63
N TRP A 65 -2.41 -21.90 -1.83
CA TRP A 65 -3.76 -21.62 -1.31
C TRP A 65 -3.79 -20.39 -0.40
N TRP A 66 -2.86 -20.27 0.56
CA TRP A 66 -2.76 -19.09 1.41
C TRP A 66 -2.49 -17.82 0.61
N MET A 67 -1.60 -17.89 -0.36
CA MET A 67 -1.26 -16.77 -1.21
C MET A 67 -2.45 -16.33 -2.07
N ALA A 68 -3.23 -17.26 -2.59
CA ALA A 68 -4.45 -16.94 -3.33
C ALA A 68 -5.49 -16.23 -2.45
N LEU A 69 -5.70 -16.67 -1.20
CA LEU A 69 -6.57 -15.99 -0.23
C LEU A 69 -6.07 -14.60 0.13
N PHE A 70 -4.76 -14.47 0.36
CA PHE A 70 -4.14 -13.17 0.60
C PHE A 70 -4.33 -12.23 -0.59
N GLY A 71 -4.10 -12.71 -1.82
CA GLY A 71 -4.35 -11.96 -3.04
C GLY A 71 -5.79 -11.46 -3.14
N ALA A 72 -6.78 -12.32 -2.87
CA ALA A 72 -8.19 -11.93 -2.86
C ALA A 72 -8.50 -10.85 -1.79
N THR A 73 -7.91 -10.96 -0.61
CA THR A 73 -8.04 -9.95 0.45
C THR A 73 -7.39 -8.63 0.02
N LEU A 74 -6.22 -8.69 -0.61
CA LEU A 74 -5.51 -7.52 -1.11
C LEU A 74 -6.28 -6.80 -2.23
N GLN A 75 -7.11 -7.50 -3.03
CA GLN A 75 -8.02 -6.86 -4.00
C GLN A 75 -9.00 -5.93 -3.29
N THR A 76 -9.62 -6.38 -2.21
CA THR A 76 -10.55 -5.57 -1.44
C THR A 76 -9.86 -4.32 -0.87
N TYR A 77 -8.69 -4.49 -0.28
CA TYR A 77 -7.87 -3.37 0.21
C TYR A 77 -7.54 -2.38 -0.92
N SER A 78 -7.16 -2.89 -2.09
CA SER A 78 -6.81 -2.06 -3.25
C SER A 78 -7.99 -1.21 -3.73
N VAL A 79 -9.21 -1.77 -3.73
CA VAL A 79 -10.44 -1.04 -4.04
C VAL A 79 -10.71 0.06 -3.02
N TYR A 80 -10.54 -0.21 -1.72
CA TYR A 80 -10.68 0.81 -0.68
C TYR A 80 -9.62 1.91 -0.80
N MET A 81 -8.38 1.55 -1.13
CA MET A 81 -7.33 2.52 -1.40
C MET A 81 -7.71 3.43 -2.58
N LEU A 82 -8.18 2.87 -3.70
CA LEU A 82 -8.67 3.64 -4.85
C LEU A 82 -9.81 4.58 -4.46
N ALA A 83 -10.77 4.11 -3.68
CA ALA A 83 -11.90 4.91 -3.22
C ALA A 83 -11.43 6.08 -2.34
N LEU A 84 -10.52 5.84 -1.39
CA LEU A 84 -9.98 6.89 -0.53
C LEU A 84 -9.15 7.92 -1.31
N VAL A 85 -8.32 7.48 -2.26
CA VAL A 85 -7.58 8.38 -3.16
C VAL A 85 -8.53 9.23 -3.97
N HIS A 86 -9.60 8.61 -4.53
CA HIS A 86 -10.63 9.32 -5.29
C HIS A 86 -11.35 10.38 -4.42
N LEU A 87 -11.79 10.00 -3.22
CA LEU A 87 -12.45 10.92 -2.29
C LEU A 87 -11.54 12.07 -1.86
N GLY A 88 -10.29 11.78 -1.51
CA GLY A 88 -9.31 12.80 -1.14
C GLY A 88 -9.06 13.79 -2.26
N ASN A 89 -8.96 13.30 -3.49
CA ASN A 89 -8.78 14.14 -4.66
C ASN A 89 -10.02 15.00 -4.97
N ARG A 90 -11.21 14.37 -4.96
CA ARG A 90 -12.48 15.02 -5.31
C ARG A 90 -12.90 16.07 -4.28
N LEU A 91 -12.78 15.73 -2.99
CA LEU A 91 -13.23 16.59 -1.89
C LEU A 91 -12.16 17.57 -1.43
N LYS A 92 -10.92 17.43 -1.90
CA LYS A 92 -9.74 18.19 -1.41
C LYS A 92 -9.67 18.18 0.13
N SER A 93 -9.95 17.02 0.71
CA SER A 93 -10.05 16.81 2.14
C SER A 93 -8.87 16.04 2.69
N ALA A 94 -8.36 16.47 3.84
CA ALA A 94 -7.28 15.77 4.54
C ALA A 94 -7.70 14.40 5.11
N MET A 95 -9.00 14.19 5.38
CA MET A 95 -9.49 12.98 6.07
C MET A 95 -9.16 11.67 5.35
N PRO A 96 -9.38 11.50 4.03
CA PRO A 96 -9.04 10.26 3.34
C PRO A 96 -7.55 9.94 3.38
N TRP A 97 -6.69 10.96 3.28
CA TRP A 97 -5.25 10.80 3.41
C TRP A 97 -4.85 10.33 4.81
N GLY A 98 -5.53 10.88 5.84
CA GLY A 98 -5.34 10.47 7.23
C GLY A 98 -5.66 8.99 7.45
N TRP A 99 -6.74 8.47 6.87
CA TRP A 99 -7.09 7.05 6.96
C TRP A 99 -6.07 6.14 6.25
N LEU A 100 -5.55 6.56 5.09
CA LEU A 100 -4.49 5.82 4.40
C LEU A 100 -3.19 5.80 5.22
N ILE A 101 -2.80 6.92 5.83
CA ILE A 101 -1.65 6.98 6.74
C ILE A 101 -1.85 6.05 7.94
N ALA A 102 -3.03 6.11 8.58
CA ALA A 102 -3.33 5.27 9.73
C ALA A 102 -3.26 3.77 9.38
N GLY A 103 -3.81 3.38 8.22
CA GLY A 103 -3.71 2.02 7.72
C GLY A 103 -2.27 1.56 7.51
N LEU A 104 -1.42 2.38 6.88
CA LEU A 104 0.00 2.08 6.68
C LEU A 104 0.76 1.95 8.00
N LEU A 105 0.53 2.85 8.95
CA LEU A 105 1.20 2.84 10.25
C LEU A 105 0.74 1.68 11.14
N LEU A 106 -0.47 1.18 10.93
CA LEU A 106 -0.97 -0.01 11.62
C LEU A 106 -0.39 -1.28 11.00
N TRP A 107 -0.36 -1.39 9.68
CA TRP A 107 0.05 -2.58 8.95
C TRP A 107 1.57 -2.77 8.94
N ALA A 108 2.33 -1.80 8.47
CA ALA A 108 3.73 -1.99 8.13
C ALA A 108 4.65 -2.38 9.31
N PRO A 109 4.50 -1.82 10.53
CA PRO A 109 5.35 -2.26 11.65
C PRO A 109 5.12 -3.73 12.03
N GLN A 110 3.88 -4.22 11.89
CA GLN A 110 3.53 -5.61 12.19
C GLN A 110 4.09 -6.55 11.13
N ASP A 111 3.91 -6.21 9.85
CA ASP A 111 4.39 -7.02 8.74
C ASP A 111 5.93 -7.11 8.72
N ILE A 112 6.61 -5.99 8.89
CA ILE A 112 8.06 -5.94 9.03
C ILE A 112 8.54 -6.80 10.20
N TRP A 113 7.88 -6.69 11.37
CA TRP A 113 8.24 -7.45 12.55
C TRP A 113 8.06 -8.96 12.34
N ILE A 114 6.92 -9.38 11.81
CA ILE A 114 6.59 -10.77 11.52
C ILE A 114 7.58 -11.35 10.50
N SER A 115 7.81 -10.63 9.41
CA SER A 115 8.73 -11.02 8.34
C SER A 115 10.18 -11.14 8.82
N ALA A 116 10.64 -10.18 9.62
CA ALA A 116 11.99 -10.21 10.22
C ALA A 116 12.16 -11.41 11.17
N ARG A 117 11.15 -11.73 11.99
CA ARG A 117 11.19 -12.90 12.88
C ARG A 117 11.17 -14.23 12.11
N GLY A 118 10.51 -14.26 10.95
CA GLY A 118 10.50 -15.40 10.04
C GLY A 118 11.75 -15.53 9.18
N GLY A 119 12.69 -14.58 9.25
CA GLY A 119 13.87 -14.57 8.38
C GLY A 119 13.58 -14.19 6.91
N VAL A 120 12.37 -13.70 6.62
CA VAL A 120 11.93 -13.34 5.25
C VAL A 120 12.34 -11.91 4.93
N TRP A 121 13.62 -11.68 4.75
CA TRP A 121 14.19 -10.34 4.54
C TRP A 121 13.74 -9.67 3.26
N SER A 122 13.38 -10.44 2.23
CA SER A 122 12.79 -9.89 0.99
C SER A 122 11.51 -9.10 1.25
N HIS A 123 10.64 -9.58 2.15
CA HIS A 123 9.43 -8.88 2.59
C HIS A 123 9.77 -7.60 3.35
N VAL A 124 10.69 -7.67 4.31
CA VAL A 124 11.12 -6.49 5.08
C VAL A 124 11.54 -5.35 4.16
N TRP A 125 12.35 -5.65 3.14
CA TRP A 125 12.79 -4.63 2.18
C TRP A 125 11.66 -4.12 1.29
N LEU A 126 10.74 -4.99 0.90
CA LEU A 126 9.57 -4.61 0.12
C LEU A 126 8.66 -3.65 0.90
N ASP A 127 8.40 -3.96 2.18
CA ASP A 127 7.58 -3.11 3.06
C ASP A 127 8.22 -1.75 3.32
N MET A 128 9.53 -1.73 3.55
CA MET A 128 10.28 -0.48 3.71
C MET A 128 10.21 0.37 2.43
N ALA A 129 10.36 -0.24 1.26
CA ALA A 129 10.21 0.47 -0.01
C ALA A 129 8.78 1.00 -0.20
N ALA A 130 7.75 0.22 0.15
CA ALA A 130 6.36 0.63 0.10
C ALA A 130 6.08 1.82 1.04
N LEU A 131 6.60 1.79 2.27
CA LEU A 131 6.49 2.92 3.21
C LEU A 131 7.14 4.19 2.66
N LEU A 132 8.35 4.09 2.11
CA LEU A 132 9.06 5.23 1.53
C LEU A 132 8.34 5.79 0.30
N ALA A 133 7.70 4.94 -0.49
CA ALA A 133 6.97 5.35 -1.68
C ALA A 133 5.60 5.99 -1.37
N LEU A 134 4.95 5.59 -0.28
CA LEU A 134 3.57 5.98 0.04
C LEU A 134 3.48 7.02 1.15
N LEU A 135 4.23 6.89 2.22
CA LEU A 135 4.06 7.72 3.41
C LEU A 135 4.40 9.21 3.17
N PRO A 136 5.52 9.59 2.52
CA PRO A 136 5.82 10.99 2.25
C PRO A 136 4.77 11.70 1.39
N PRO A 137 4.30 11.13 0.24
CA PRO A 137 3.19 11.70 -0.53
C PRO A 137 1.92 11.90 0.28
N LEU A 138 1.53 10.90 1.07
CA LEU A 138 0.31 10.97 1.89
C LEU A 138 0.40 12.04 2.98
N ILE A 139 1.54 12.15 3.68
CA ILE A 139 1.77 13.18 4.69
C ILE A 139 1.71 14.57 4.06
N TRP A 140 2.32 14.74 2.89
CA TRP A 140 2.30 16.01 2.20
C TRP A 140 0.86 16.41 1.80
N LEU A 141 0.10 15.51 1.17
CA LEU A 141 -1.29 15.71 0.78
C LEU A 141 -2.19 16.02 1.99
N TYR A 142 -2.02 15.27 3.07
CA TYR A 142 -2.74 15.50 4.32
C TYR A 142 -2.52 16.92 4.86
N ARG A 143 -1.25 17.35 4.94
CA ARG A 143 -0.90 18.69 5.43
C ARG A 143 -1.40 19.78 4.51
N HIS A 144 -1.20 19.61 3.20
CA HIS A 144 -1.63 20.58 2.19
C HIS A 144 -3.14 20.82 2.26
N ASP A 145 -3.95 19.77 2.18
CA ASP A 145 -5.41 19.90 2.15
C ASP A 145 -5.96 20.37 3.51
N ARG A 146 -5.32 20.02 4.63
CA ARG A 146 -5.66 20.54 5.96
C ARG A 146 -5.40 22.03 6.08
N CYS A 147 -4.27 22.53 5.59
CA CYS A 147 -3.95 23.96 5.63
C CYS A 147 -4.87 24.76 4.72
N ALA A 148 -5.22 24.24 3.53
CA ALA A 148 -6.16 24.89 2.63
C ALA A 148 -7.54 25.05 3.28
N ALA A 149 -8.08 24.01 3.90
CA ALA A 149 -9.35 24.06 4.61
C ALA A 149 -9.35 25.07 5.77
N ALA A 150 -8.26 25.17 6.53
CA ALA A 150 -8.13 26.16 7.60
C ALA A 150 -8.11 27.61 7.09
N ALA A 151 -7.46 27.85 5.94
CA ALA A 151 -7.42 29.18 5.31
C ALA A 151 -8.81 29.63 4.81
N ASP A 152 -9.61 28.71 4.27
CA ASP A 152 -10.97 29.02 3.80
C ASP A 152 -11.89 29.38 4.97
N VAL A 153 -11.81 28.68 6.09
CA VAL A 153 -12.58 29.00 7.31
C VAL A 153 -12.22 30.40 7.86
N SER A 154 -10.94 30.80 7.84
CA SER A 154 -10.49 32.10 8.32
C SER A 154 -10.99 33.22 7.43
N ARG A 155 -11.02 33.07 6.11
CA ARG A 155 -11.55 34.07 5.17
C ARG A 155 -13.07 34.25 5.32
N GLY A 156 -13.81 33.15 5.50
CA GLY A 156 -15.26 33.24 5.71
C GLY A 156 -15.66 34.00 6.96
N ARG A 157 -14.83 33.97 8.03
CA ARG A 157 -15.07 34.73 9.27
C ARG A 157 -14.78 36.23 9.17
N SER A 158 -13.96 36.68 8.24
CA SER A 158 -13.61 38.11 8.08
C SER A 158 -14.66 38.87 7.26
N HIS A 159 -15.66 38.21 6.71
CA HIS A 159 -16.74 38.82 5.93
C HIS A 159 -18.09 38.88 6.68
N VAL A 160 -18.14 38.48 7.94
CA VAL A 160 -19.31 38.60 8.84
C VAL A 160 -19.01 39.65 9.91
#